data_9f1ea1cf8c29d598b78f8d2fe4981928
#
_entry.id   9f1ea1cf8c29d598b78f8d2fe4981928
#
_cell.length_a   1.000
_cell.length_b   1.000
_cell.length_c   1.000
_cell.angle_alpha   90.00
_cell.angle_beta   90.00
_cell.angle_gamma   90.00
#
_symmetry.space_group_name_H-M   'P 1'
#
loop_
_entity.id
_entity.type
_entity.pdbx_description
1 polymer ?
#
loop_
_entity_poly.entity_id
_entity_poly.type
_entity_poly.pdbx_seq_one_letter_code
_entity_poly.pdbx_strand_id
1 'polypeptide(L)'
;VADGALSQGGGIQVSGVTDLALTASDKPEETVYLRGFIGGSYDGTTWQAPDADAFDSAAMNWKTEDNARLTIASLPFLRTAYDGTAQPQTLTVERIHADTQYTYAPYNAYWGDYYTIQGDGAAAGQTAQDDVFLYYPRDTAQTQLEARADADPSVLDRMEASYAAYAASRYTAVPDGYDELQTLCDEAKKDQKLTEAADIGDYIRAYLNTNYQYNASAPQPPEGADPIRYFLTESKQGYSVQFASAAVVMFRMFGLPARYVVGYAAPQSLFTQQEDGSWHAILQDDNAHAWAEVYISGQGWTPMEMTPGVLVSAQQADLRTDPLPETQGQDTAPAAEESSANESAATIVPRSRLVLAALLGGCLLAAAVLLVLYAIAVYSKRYG
;
A
#
# COMPACT_ATOMS: atom_id res chain seq x y z
N VAL A 1 4.67 17.84 0.46
CA VAL A 1 3.51 16.98 0.20
C VAL A 1 2.29 17.78 0.59
N ALA A 2 1.35 18.01 -0.35
CA ALA A 2 0.12 18.73 -0.04
C ALA A 2 -0.70 17.93 0.97
N ASP A 3 -1.20 18.59 2.01
CA ASP A 3 -2.33 18.09 2.78
C ASP A 3 -3.55 17.94 1.86
N GLY A 4 -4.67 17.44 2.32
CA GLY A 4 -5.83 17.11 1.48
C GLY A 4 -6.38 18.20 0.55
N ALA A 5 -5.79 19.40 0.47
CA ALA A 5 -6.25 20.50 -0.36
C ALA A 5 -5.94 20.28 -1.86
N LEU A 6 -6.99 20.17 -2.70
CA LEU A 6 -6.84 19.89 -4.13
C LEU A 6 -6.73 21.14 -5.02
N SER A 7 -7.04 22.31 -4.48
CA SER A 7 -7.13 23.57 -5.23
C SER A 7 -5.88 24.46 -5.09
N GLN A 8 -4.87 24.03 -4.34
CA GLN A 8 -3.66 24.82 -4.10
C GLN A 8 -2.53 24.39 -5.04
N GLY A 9 -2.21 25.24 -5.99
CA GLY A 9 -0.98 25.22 -6.75
C GLY A 9 -1.15 25.06 -8.24
N GLY A 10 -0.49 25.87 -9.02
CA GLY A 10 -0.11 25.58 -10.40
C GLY A 10 0.68 24.27 -10.40
N GLY A 11 0.71 23.55 -11.51
CA GLY A 11 1.25 22.21 -11.68
C GLY A 11 2.44 21.79 -10.80
N ILE A 12 2.81 20.54 -10.85
CA ILE A 12 3.92 19.99 -10.04
C ILE A 12 5.19 20.80 -10.29
N GLN A 13 5.75 21.40 -9.24
CA GLN A 13 7.03 22.07 -9.28
C GLN A 13 8.08 21.11 -8.70
N VAL A 14 8.93 20.57 -9.56
CA VAL A 14 10.04 19.70 -9.15
C VAL A 14 11.29 20.54 -8.99
N SER A 15 11.89 20.51 -7.81
CA SER A 15 13.12 21.23 -7.49
C SER A 15 14.37 20.33 -7.44
N GLY A 16 14.18 19.00 -7.38
CA GLY A 16 15.24 18.01 -7.21
C GLY A 16 15.80 17.93 -5.79
N VAL A 17 15.07 18.49 -4.82
CA VAL A 17 15.47 18.43 -3.40
C VAL A 17 15.21 17.02 -2.89
N THR A 18 16.18 16.48 -2.14
CA THR A 18 16.02 15.20 -1.44
C THR A 18 15.09 15.36 -0.24
N ASP A 19 13.98 14.65 -0.25
CA ASP A 19 13.00 14.68 0.82
C ASP A 19 13.21 13.55 1.83
N LEU A 20 13.47 12.34 1.35
CA LEU A 20 13.67 11.14 2.18
C LEU A 20 14.89 10.35 1.71
N ALA A 21 15.58 9.71 2.66
CA ALA A 21 16.51 8.63 2.38
C ALA A 21 16.00 7.34 3.01
N LEU A 22 16.07 6.24 2.26
CA LEU A 22 15.57 4.93 2.67
C LEU A 22 16.72 3.95 2.81
N THR A 23 16.67 3.11 3.86
CA THR A 23 17.55 1.95 4.04
C THR A 23 16.70 0.73 4.33
N ALA A 24 16.69 -0.23 3.42
CA ALA A 24 15.96 -1.50 3.57
C ALA A 24 16.93 -2.66 3.84
N SER A 25 16.52 -3.62 4.68
CA SER A 25 17.31 -4.84 4.96
C SER A 25 17.41 -5.75 3.74
N ASP A 26 16.36 -5.78 2.92
CA ASP A 26 16.23 -6.63 1.74
C ASP A 26 15.84 -5.80 0.52
N LYS A 27 16.12 -6.31 -0.67
CA LYS A 27 15.69 -5.65 -1.92
C LYS A 27 14.16 -5.66 -1.98
N PRO A 28 13.51 -4.49 -2.06
CA PRO A 28 12.07 -4.46 -2.32
C PRO A 28 11.76 -5.10 -3.68
N GLU A 29 10.76 -5.98 -3.73
CA GLU A 29 10.31 -6.64 -4.96
C GLU A 29 9.23 -5.83 -5.69
N GLU A 30 8.66 -4.83 -5.00
CA GLU A 30 7.62 -3.95 -5.52
C GLU A 30 7.90 -2.48 -5.14
N THR A 31 7.09 -1.55 -5.67
CA THR A 31 7.13 -0.15 -5.25
C THR A 31 6.77 -0.03 -3.77
N VAL A 32 7.63 0.59 -2.98
CA VAL A 32 7.36 0.89 -1.57
C VAL A 32 6.58 2.21 -1.48
N TYR A 33 5.33 2.13 -1.07
CA TYR A 33 4.49 3.30 -0.80
C TYR A 33 4.62 3.72 0.66
N LEU A 34 5.01 4.97 0.88
CA LEU A 34 5.20 5.57 2.20
C LEU A 34 4.06 6.56 2.46
N ARG A 35 3.10 6.17 3.28
CA ARG A 35 1.92 7.00 3.61
C ARG A 35 2.30 8.18 4.48
N GLY A 36 1.95 9.38 4.05
CA GLY A 36 2.00 10.60 4.84
C GLY A 36 0.58 11.05 5.26
N PHE A 37 -0.06 11.90 4.46
CA PHE A 37 -1.44 12.32 4.69
C PHE A 37 -2.44 11.25 4.24
N ILE A 38 -3.49 11.05 5.03
CA ILE A 38 -4.64 10.18 4.67
C ILE A 38 -5.92 11.02 4.71
N GLY A 39 -6.66 11.03 3.61
CA GLY A 39 -7.95 11.71 3.47
C GLY A 39 -9.12 10.73 3.61
N GLY A 40 -9.90 10.88 4.67
CA GLY A 40 -11.06 10.01 4.97
C GLY A 40 -12.36 10.49 4.37
N SER A 41 -12.63 11.79 4.36
CA SER A 41 -13.83 12.39 3.78
C SER A 41 -13.48 13.54 2.85
N TYR A 42 -14.37 13.83 1.89
CA TYR A 42 -14.20 14.89 0.93
C TYR A 42 -15.35 15.90 1.04
N ASP A 43 -15.03 17.18 1.17
CA ASP A 43 -16.02 18.25 1.36
C ASP A 43 -16.41 19.01 0.08
N GLY A 44 -15.92 18.56 -1.09
CA GLY A 44 -16.11 19.21 -2.39
C GLY A 44 -14.92 20.05 -2.85
N THR A 45 -13.92 20.25 -1.98
CA THR A 45 -12.67 20.99 -2.29
C THR A 45 -11.43 20.35 -1.69
N THR A 46 -11.57 19.70 -0.55
CA THR A 46 -10.47 19.23 0.29
C THR A 46 -10.76 17.86 0.88
N TRP A 47 -9.76 16.98 0.87
CA TRP A 47 -9.79 15.75 1.64
C TRP A 47 -9.49 16.06 3.11
N GLN A 48 -10.39 15.67 4.00
CA GLN A 48 -10.24 15.80 5.45
C GLN A 48 -9.63 14.53 6.04
N ALA A 49 -8.74 14.68 7.04
CA ALA A 49 -8.21 13.55 7.77
C ALA A 49 -9.32 12.69 8.39
N PRO A 50 -9.08 11.39 8.66
CA PRO A 50 -10.01 10.55 9.39
C PRO A 50 -10.39 11.17 10.74
N ASP A 51 -11.67 11.03 11.12
CA ASP A 51 -12.22 11.53 12.37
C ASP A 51 -11.76 10.66 13.55
N ALA A 52 -10.78 11.15 14.30
CA ALA A 52 -10.22 10.44 15.45
C ALA A 52 -11.26 10.25 16.59
N ASP A 53 -12.11 11.23 16.83
CA ASP A 53 -13.15 11.14 17.88
C ASP A 53 -14.20 10.08 17.52
N ALA A 54 -14.57 9.99 16.24
CA ALA A 54 -15.48 8.95 15.78
C ALA A 54 -14.84 7.55 15.87
N PHE A 55 -13.54 7.43 15.60
CA PHE A 55 -12.82 6.18 15.76
C PHE A 55 -12.74 5.75 17.24
N ASP A 56 -12.39 6.67 18.14
CA ASP A 56 -12.34 6.40 19.58
C ASP A 56 -13.72 6.06 20.15
N SER A 57 -14.77 6.74 19.67
CA SER A 57 -16.15 6.47 20.05
C SER A 57 -16.68 5.12 19.59
N ALA A 58 -16.14 4.57 18.49
CA ALA A 58 -16.47 3.23 18.00
C ALA A 58 -15.86 2.11 18.87
N ALA A 59 -15.21 2.44 19.99
CA ALA A 59 -14.60 1.50 20.93
C ALA A 59 -13.59 0.52 20.31
N MET A 60 -12.84 0.98 19.31
CA MET A 60 -11.78 0.20 18.66
C MET A 60 -10.53 0.05 19.54
N ASN A 61 -10.69 0.22 20.86
CA ASN A 61 -9.62 0.07 21.86
C ASN A 61 -9.49 -1.39 22.28
N TRP A 62 -8.76 -2.17 21.51
CA TRP A 62 -8.45 -3.55 21.83
C TRP A 62 -7.23 -3.61 22.75
N LYS A 63 -7.27 -4.55 23.70
CA LYS A 63 -6.15 -4.81 24.61
C LYS A 63 -5.81 -6.29 24.56
N THR A 64 -4.52 -6.59 24.67
CA THR A 64 -4.06 -7.96 24.93
C THR A 64 -4.41 -8.40 26.36
N GLU A 65 -4.25 -9.67 26.70
CA GLU A 65 -4.38 -10.20 28.05
C GLU A 65 -3.47 -9.45 29.05
N ASP A 66 -2.31 -8.98 28.59
CA ASP A 66 -1.33 -8.19 29.37
C ASP A 66 -1.65 -6.68 29.40
N ASN A 67 -2.84 -6.26 28.97
CA ASN A 67 -3.26 -4.87 28.84
C ASN A 67 -2.46 -4.00 27.84
N ALA A 68 -1.62 -4.57 26.98
CA ALA A 68 -0.99 -3.82 25.90
C ALA A 68 -2.04 -3.39 24.86
N ARG A 69 -2.01 -2.12 24.46
CA ARG A 69 -2.93 -1.57 23.46
C ARG A 69 -2.56 -2.15 22.09
N LEU A 70 -3.49 -2.87 21.47
CA LEU A 70 -3.36 -3.26 20.07
C LEU A 70 -3.84 -2.12 19.19
N THR A 71 -2.97 -1.58 18.35
CA THR A 71 -3.33 -0.52 17.41
C THR A 71 -3.84 -1.12 16.11
N ILE A 72 -4.92 -0.59 15.58
CA ILE A 72 -5.44 -0.97 14.24
C ILE A 72 -4.39 -0.77 13.16
N ALA A 73 -3.53 0.22 13.29
CA ALA A 73 -2.45 0.45 12.33
C ALA A 73 -1.45 -0.72 12.25
N SER A 74 -1.21 -1.44 13.37
CA SER A 74 -0.36 -2.64 13.38
C SER A 74 -1.08 -3.93 13.03
N LEU A 75 -2.41 -3.90 12.89
CA LEU A 75 -3.20 -5.12 12.75
C LEU A 75 -2.80 -5.99 11.54
N PRO A 76 -2.55 -5.44 10.33
CA PRO A 76 -2.09 -6.23 9.19
C PRO A 76 -0.74 -6.91 9.46
N PHE A 77 0.21 -6.21 10.09
CA PHE A 77 1.50 -6.79 10.53
C PHE A 77 1.30 -7.92 11.52
N LEU A 78 0.53 -7.69 12.58
CA LEU A 78 0.31 -8.66 13.65
C LEU A 78 -0.40 -9.93 13.15
N ARG A 79 -1.38 -9.77 12.24
CA ARG A 79 -2.05 -10.90 11.62
C ARG A 79 -1.10 -11.73 10.75
N THR A 80 -0.22 -11.09 10.00
CA THR A 80 0.80 -11.77 9.19
C THR A 80 1.82 -12.49 10.06
N ALA A 81 2.21 -11.89 11.19
CA ALA A 81 3.18 -12.45 12.13
C ALA A 81 2.63 -13.61 12.98
N TYR A 82 1.31 -13.69 13.16
CA TYR A 82 0.68 -14.58 14.13
C TYR A 82 1.02 -16.07 13.93
N ASP A 83 1.17 -16.52 12.70
CA ASP A 83 1.53 -17.92 12.37
C ASP A 83 2.95 -18.10 11.84
N GLY A 84 3.74 -17.10 11.88
CA GLY A 84 5.19 -16.95 11.98
C GLY A 84 6.12 -17.79 11.13
N THR A 85 5.86 -18.02 9.84
CA THR A 85 6.90 -18.58 8.94
C THR A 85 7.65 -17.50 8.17
N ALA A 86 7.00 -16.39 7.88
CA ALA A 86 7.65 -15.25 7.23
C ALA A 86 8.44 -14.41 8.24
N GLN A 87 9.57 -13.85 7.79
CA GLN A 87 10.35 -12.91 8.57
C GLN A 87 10.02 -11.48 8.13
N PRO A 88 9.79 -10.55 9.08
CA PRO A 88 9.62 -9.16 8.72
C PRO A 88 10.92 -8.57 8.19
N GLN A 89 10.79 -7.61 7.30
CA GLN A 89 11.90 -6.79 6.81
C GLN A 89 11.98 -5.49 7.62
N THR A 90 13.15 -4.86 7.59
CA THR A 90 13.37 -3.55 8.24
C THR A 90 13.47 -2.47 7.16
N LEU A 91 12.77 -1.36 7.38
CA LEU A 91 12.90 -0.14 6.59
C LEU A 91 13.18 1.04 7.51
N THR A 92 14.32 1.69 7.33
CA THR A 92 14.63 2.99 7.93
C THR A 92 14.25 4.10 6.94
N VAL A 93 13.50 5.08 7.43
CA VAL A 93 13.07 6.26 6.70
C VAL A 93 13.66 7.48 7.36
N GLU A 94 14.70 8.07 6.76
CA GLU A 94 15.32 9.33 7.21
C GLU A 94 14.59 10.49 6.53
N ARG A 95 14.08 11.45 7.33
CA ARG A 95 13.47 12.68 6.83
C ARG A 95 14.51 13.77 6.68
N ILE A 96 14.71 14.25 5.45
CA ILE A 96 15.70 15.28 5.11
C ILE A 96 15.01 16.64 4.94
N HIS A 97 14.08 16.74 3.98
CA HIS A 97 13.27 17.96 3.75
C HIS A 97 11.76 17.64 3.66
N ALA A 98 11.36 16.38 3.81
CA ALA A 98 9.95 16.02 3.86
C ALA A 98 9.22 16.69 5.03
N ASP A 99 7.91 16.92 4.87
CA ASP A 99 7.08 17.55 5.89
C ASP A 99 7.12 16.78 7.22
N THR A 100 7.53 17.46 8.27
CA THR A 100 7.70 16.89 9.61
C THR A 100 6.38 16.65 10.35
N GLN A 101 5.25 17.10 9.80
CA GLN A 101 3.93 16.82 10.39
C GLN A 101 3.54 15.35 10.24
N TYR A 102 4.18 14.60 9.33
CA TYR A 102 3.84 13.22 9.02
C TYR A 102 4.98 12.27 9.34
N THR A 103 4.61 11.04 9.70
CA THR A 103 5.49 9.89 9.72
C THR A 103 5.24 9.07 8.45
N TYR A 104 6.25 8.92 7.61
CA TYR A 104 6.14 8.26 6.31
C TYR A 104 6.35 6.75 6.47
N ALA A 105 5.27 6.00 6.62
CA ALA A 105 5.31 4.58 6.93
C ALA A 105 4.92 3.68 5.76
N PRO A 106 5.60 2.53 5.59
CA PRO A 106 5.18 1.51 4.64
C PRO A 106 3.86 0.85 5.06
N TYR A 107 3.24 0.13 4.13
CA TYR A 107 2.10 -0.74 4.44
C TYR A 107 2.56 -1.95 5.27
N ASN A 108 1.63 -2.56 6.00
CA ASN A 108 1.86 -3.74 6.84
C ASN A 108 3.01 -3.56 7.86
N ALA A 109 3.19 -2.33 8.36
CA ALA A 109 4.21 -2.00 9.36
C ALA A 109 3.72 -2.26 10.78
N TYR A 110 4.67 -2.58 11.66
CA TYR A 110 4.45 -2.58 13.10
C TYR A 110 4.58 -1.16 13.65
N TRP A 111 3.54 -0.71 14.33
CA TRP A 111 3.51 0.57 15.04
C TRP A 111 3.62 0.30 16.53
N GLY A 112 4.81 0.46 17.08
CA GLY A 112 5.03 0.36 18.53
C GLY A 112 4.44 1.55 19.29
N ASP A 113 4.55 1.51 20.63
CA ASP A 113 4.05 2.55 21.54
C ASP A 113 4.74 3.92 21.35
N TYR A 114 5.79 3.95 20.56
CA TYR A 114 6.55 5.16 20.23
C TYR A 114 5.77 6.13 19.33
N TYR A 115 4.85 5.62 18.50
CA TYR A 115 4.10 6.43 17.55
C TYR A 115 2.75 6.85 18.09
N THR A 116 2.42 8.15 17.93
CA THR A 116 1.09 8.67 18.21
C THR A 116 0.23 8.58 16.95
N ILE A 117 -0.66 7.60 16.89
CA ILE A 117 -1.59 7.41 15.78
C ILE A 117 -2.89 8.14 16.12
N GLN A 118 -3.37 8.96 15.19
CA GLN A 118 -4.63 9.69 15.33
C GLN A 118 -5.76 8.88 14.68
N GLY A 119 -6.62 8.29 15.50
CA GLY A 119 -7.70 7.42 15.05
C GLY A 119 -7.16 6.20 14.29
N ASP A 120 -7.62 6.01 13.07
CA ASP A 120 -7.12 5.01 12.11
C ASP A 120 -6.33 5.64 10.94
N GLY A 121 -5.93 6.90 11.11
CA GLY A 121 -5.19 7.67 10.12
C GLY A 121 -3.67 7.50 10.18
N ALA A 122 -2.97 8.50 9.67
CA ALA A 122 -1.52 8.57 9.72
C ALA A 122 -1.03 8.90 11.14
N ALA A 123 0.17 8.47 11.48
CA ALA A 123 0.83 8.90 12.69
C ALA A 123 1.33 10.35 12.54
N ALA A 124 1.20 11.12 13.62
CA ALA A 124 1.86 12.42 13.71
C ALA A 124 3.37 12.24 13.59
N GLY A 125 4.03 13.19 12.92
CA GLY A 125 5.48 13.21 12.78
C GLY A 125 6.16 13.24 14.16
N GLN A 126 7.23 12.45 14.30
CA GLN A 126 8.05 12.44 15.50
C GLN A 126 9.16 13.51 15.39
N THR A 127 9.70 13.91 16.52
CA THR A 127 10.86 14.81 16.55
C THR A 127 12.16 14.14 16.13
N ALA A 128 12.20 12.80 16.14
CA ALA A 128 13.32 12.03 15.60
C ALA A 128 13.42 12.21 14.09
N GLN A 129 14.65 12.26 13.58
CA GLN A 129 14.90 12.39 12.15
C GLN A 129 14.63 11.08 11.40
N ASP A 130 14.90 9.95 12.06
CA ASP A 130 14.82 8.62 11.49
C ASP A 130 13.67 7.84 12.10
N ASP A 131 12.85 7.22 11.27
CA ASP A 131 11.83 6.27 11.64
C ASP A 131 12.24 4.87 11.19
N VAL A 132 12.18 3.88 12.09
CA VAL A 132 12.54 2.49 11.77
C VAL A 132 11.30 1.61 11.90
N PHE A 133 10.93 0.98 10.79
CA PHE A 133 9.77 0.09 10.71
C PHE A 133 10.18 -1.36 10.51
N LEU A 134 9.55 -2.26 11.26
CA LEU A 134 9.40 -3.65 10.86
C LEU A 134 8.14 -3.76 10.01
N TYR A 135 8.22 -4.38 8.84
CA TYR A 135 7.08 -4.54 7.95
C TYR A 135 7.14 -5.84 7.18
N TYR A 136 5.99 -6.27 6.67
CA TYR A 136 5.92 -7.37 5.70
C TYR A 136 5.65 -6.79 4.32
N PRO A 137 6.41 -7.17 3.27
CA PRO A 137 6.00 -6.92 1.89
C PRO A 137 4.58 -7.43 1.64
N ARG A 138 3.84 -6.77 0.76
CA ARG A 138 2.42 -7.08 0.53
C ARG A 138 2.18 -8.52 0.13
N ASP A 139 3.01 -9.06 -0.75
CA ASP A 139 2.94 -10.45 -1.21
C ASP A 139 3.10 -11.44 -0.09
N THR A 140 4.09 -11.18 0.76
CA THR A 140 4.32 -12.01 1.94
C THR A 140 3.11 -11.98 2.87
N ALA A 141 2.53 -10.79 3.12
CA ALA A 141 1.35 -10.64 3.94
C ALA A 141 0.14 -11.37 3.33
N GLN A 142 -0.10 -11.18 2.05
CA GLN A 142 -1.21 -11.84 1.34
C GLN A 142 -1.08 -13.37 1.37
N THR A 143 0.08 -13.90 1.04
CA THR A 143 0.34 -15.35 1.04
C THR A 143 0.12 -15.96 2.44
N GLN A 144 0.57 -15.29 3.50
CA GLN A 144 0.38 -15.76 4.87
C GLN A 144 -1.11 -15.74 5.29
N LEU A 145 -1.84 -14.70 4.92
CA LEU A 145 -3.26 -14.57 5.23
C LEU A 145 -4.11 -15.59 4.47
N GLU A 146 -3.79 -15.87 3.22
CA GLU A 146 -4.45 -16.93 2.41
C GLU A 146 -4.21 -18.32 3.00
N ALA A 147 -2.99 -18.61 3.46
CA ALA A 147 -2.65 -19.88 4.11
C ALA A 147 -3.43 -20.14 5.41
N ARG A 148 -3.99 -19.07 6.04
CA ARG A 148 -4.76 -19.14 7.29
C ARG A 148 -6.28 -19.23 7.09
N ALA A 149 -6.77 -19.12 5.87
CA ALA A 149 -8.21 -18.98 5.59
C ALA A 149 -9.09 -20.07 6.25
N ASP A 150 -8.54 -21.26 6.47
CA ASP A 150 -9.22 -22.40 7.08
C ASP A 150 -8.98 -22.56 8.61
N ALA A 151 -8.23 -21.63 9.23
CA ALA A 151 -7.96 -21.70 10.67
C ALA A 151 -9.10 -21.10 11.51
N ASP A 152 -9.22 -21.53 12.78
CA ASP A 152 -10.15 -20.89 13.71
C ASP A 152 -9.79 -19.41 13.92
N PRO A 153 -10.79 -18.48 13.91
CA PRO A 153 -10.54 -17.07 14.02
C PRO A 153 -9.84 -16.67 15.33
N SER A 154 -8.67 -16.07 15.22
CA SER A 154 -7.93 -15.50 16.35
C SER A 154 -8.60 -14.23 16.89
N VAL A 155 -8.08 -13.68 17.99
CA VAL A 155 -8.50 -12.34 18.45
C VAL A 155 -8.23 -11.27 17.39
N LEU A 156 -7.13 -11.39 16.64
CA LEU A 156 -6.76 -10.45 15.59
C LEU A 156 -7.73 -10.51 14.38
N ASP A 157 -8.26 -11.69 14.06
CA ASP A 157 -9.25 -11.84 13.00
C ASP A 157 -10.60 -11.22 13.40
N ARG A 158 -10.98 -11.32 14.69
CA ARG A 158 -12.18 -10.63 15.20
C ARG A 158 -12.01 -9.10 15.23
N MET A 159 -10.81 -8.62 15.56
CA MET A 159 -10.48 -7.19 15.47
C MET A 159 -10.59 -6.70 14.04
N GLU A 160 -10.03 -7.46 13.10
CA GLU A 160 -10.09 -7.15 11.68
C GLU A 160 -11.53 -7.08 11.18
N ALA A 161 -12.37 -8.08 11.49
CA ALA A 161 -13.78 -8.05 11.11
C ALA A 161 -14.54 -6.85 11.68
N SER A 162 -14.24 -6.45 12.92
CA SER A 162 -14.82 -5.25 13.54
C SER A 162 -14.36 -3.97 12.83
N TYR A 163 -13.08 -3.91 12.48
CA TYR A 163 -12.55 -2.76 11.76
C TYR A 163 -13.05 -2.71 10.31
N ALA A 164 -13.19 -3.84 9.63
CA ALA A 164 -13.79 -3.91 8.30
C ALA A 164 -15.20 -3.31 8.28
N ALA A 165 -16.02 -3.63 9.29
CA ALA A 165 -17.35 -3.04 9.44
C ALA A 165 -17.29 -1.52 9.70
N TYR A 166 -16.36 -1.06 10.52
CA TYR A 166 -16.09 0.36 10.74
C TYR A 166 -15.71 1.05 9.43
N ALA A 167 -14.70 0.53 8.71
CA ALA A 167 -14.24 1.08 7.44
C ALA A 167 -15.37 1.16 6.41
N ALA A 168 -16.20 0.12 6.30
CA ALA A 168 -17.36 0.10 5.43
C ALA A 168 -18.38 1.20 5.79
N SER A 169 -18.56 1.52 7.07
CA SER A 169 -19.48 2.56 7.50
C SER A 169 -18.95 3.98 7.28
N ARG A 170 -17.61 4.17 7.24
CA ARG A 170 -17.00 5.51 7.25
C ARG A 170 -16.45 5.92 5.89
N TYR A 171 -16.00 4.98 5.06
CA TYR A 171 -15.21 5.27 3.85
C TYR A 171 -15.88 4.84 2.55
N THR A 172 -17.22 4.71 2.56
CA THR A 172 -18.03 4.42 1.35
C THR A 172 -18.91 5.60 0.93
N ALA A 173 -18.92 6.70 1.70
CA ALA A 173 -19.72 7.87 1.36
C ALA A 173 -19.23 8.53 0.07
N VAL A 174 -20.14 8.70 -0.90
CA VAL A 174 -19.91 9.40 -2.17
C VAL A 174 -20.35 10.85 -2.00
N PRO A 175 -19.56 11.84 -2.45
CA PRO A 175 -19.97 13.23 -2.45
C PRO A 175 -21.17 13.48 -3.38
N ASP A 176 -21.94 14.53 -3.13
CA ASP A 176 -23.04 14.93 -4.00
C ASP A 176 -22.57 15.44 -5.37
N GLY A 177 -23.40 15.30 -6.40
CA GLY A 177 -23.15 15.87 -7.72
C GLY A 177 -22.33 15.00 -8.67
N TYR A 178 -22.26 13.69 -8.41
CA TYR A 178 -21.57 12.71 -9.24
C TYR A 178 -22.52 11.65 -9.83
N ASP A 179 -23.79 11.99 -10.04
CA ASP A 179 -24.84 11.05 -10.47
C ASP A 179 -24.54 10.32 -11.77
N GLU A 180 -23.92 11.02 -12.75
CA GLU A 180 -23.55 10.42 -14.03
C GLU A 180 -22.45 9.36 -13.84
N LEU A 181 -21.46 9.65 -13.00
CA LEU A 181 -20.38 8.71 -12.68
C LEU A 181 -20.92 7.52 -11.87
N GLN A 182 -21.86 7.76 -10.95
CA GLN A 182 -22.54 6.70 -10.20
C GLN A 182 -23.28 5.75 -11.16
N THR A 183 -24.04 6.30 -12.11
CA THR A 183 -24.75 5.50 -13.11
C THR A 183 -23.79 4.64 -13.92
N LEU A 184 -22.66 5.20 -14.36
CA LEU A 184 -21.63 4.46 -15.11
C LEU A 184 -21.04 3.31 -14.26
N CYS A 185 -20.75 3.54 -12.98
CA CYS A 185 -20.23 2.50 -12.09
C CYS A 185 -21.27 1.40 -11.84
N ASP A 186 -22.55 1.75 -11.66
CA ASP A 186 -23.64 0.80 -11.44
C ASP A 186 -23.87 -0.09 -12.68
N GLU A 187 -23.83 0.49 -13.88
CA GLU A 187 -23.91 -0.23 -15.15
C GLU A 187 -22.73 -1.18 -15.30
N ALA A 188 -21.50 -0.70 -15.10
CA ALA A 188 -20.29 -1.52 -15.18
C ALA A 188 -20.32 -2.70 -14.18
N LYS A 189 -20.71 -2.43 -12.93
CA LYS A 189 -20.85 -3.45 -11.89
C LYS A 189 -21.80 -4.57 -12.32
N LYS A 190 -22.93 -4.21 -12.91
CA LYS A 190 -23.94 -5.16 -13.38
C LYS A 190 -23.48 -5.94 -14.61
N ASP A 191 -22.98 -5.23 -15.63
CA ASP A 191 -22.71 -5.80 -16.95
C ASP A 191 -21.46 -6.67 -16.95
N GLN A 192 -20.42 -6.27 -16.20
CA GLN A 192 -19.16 -6.98 -16.08
C GLN A 192 -19.09 -7.87 -14.83
N LYS A 193 -20.13 -7.85 -13.97
CA LYS A 193 -20.20 -8.64 -12.72
C LYS A 193 -19.03 -8.37 -11.78
N LEU A 194 -18.63 -7.11 -11.67
CA LEU A 194 -17.52 -6.69 -10.85
C LEU A 194 -17.87 -6.81 -9.36
N THR A 195 -17.24 -7.74 -8.66
CA THR A 195 -17.45 -8.02 -7.23
C THR A 195 -16.16 -7.93 -6.43
N GLU A 196 -15.05 -8.33 -7.03
CA GLU A 196 -13.75 -8.36 -6.36
C GLU A 196 -13.05 -7.00 -6.48
N ALA A 197 -12.32 -6.61 -5.42
CA ALA A 197 -11.62 -5.33 -5.37
C ALA A 197 -10.57 -5.19 -6.48
N ALA A 198 -9.94 -6.29 -6.88
CA ALA A 198 -8.96 -6.33 -7.98
C ALA A 198 -9.62 -6.00 -9.32
N ASP A 199 -10.72 -6.68 -9.67
CA ASP A 199 -11.45 -6.46 -10.92
C ASP A 199 -12.00 -5.03 -11.02
N ILE A 200 -12.54 -4.52 -9.90
CA ILE A 200 -13.01 -3.14 -9.79
C ILE A 200 -11.84 -2.17 -9.98
N GLY A 201 -10.69 -2.44 -9.38
CA GLY A 201 -9.48 -1.65 -9.53
C GLY A 201 -8.98 -1.60 -10.98
N ASP A 202 -8.98 -2.73 -11.67
CA ASP A 202 -8.60 -2.82 -13.08
C ASP A 202 -9.57 -2.07 -13.99
N TYR A 203 -10.87 -2.19 -13.73
CA TYR A 203 -11.88 -1.41 -14.45
C TYR A 203 -11.68 0.10 -14.27
N ILE A 204 -11.52 0.57 -13.03
CA ILE A 204 -11.32 2.01 -12.74
C ILE A 204 -10.04 2.51 -13.40
N ARG A 205 -8.95 1.76 -13.33
CA ARG A 205 -7.68 2.11 -13.98
C ARG A 205 -7.83 2.20 -15.49
N ALA A 206 -8.46 1.21 -16.12
CA ALA A 206 -8.70 1.21 -17.54
C ALA A 206 -9.58 2.39 -17.97
N TYR A 207 -10.66 2.66 -17.22
CA TYR A 207 -11.54 3.79 -17.46
C TYR A 207 -10.81 5.13 -17.38
N LEU A 208 -10.06 5.36 -16.29
CA LEU A 208 -9.30 6.59 -16.10
C LEU A 208 -8.21 6.77 -17.16
N ASN A 209 -7.45 5.73 -17.46
CA ASN A 209 -6.37 5.79 -18.44
C ASN A 209 -6.89 6.00 -19.90
N THR A 210 -8.11 5.55 -20.18
CA THR A 210 -8.72 5.72 -21.52
C THR A 210 -9.31 7.10 -21.71
N ASN A 211 -9.90 7.68 -20.66
CA ASN A 211 -10.71 8.90 -20.80
C ASN A 211 -10.01 10.17 -20.32
N TYR A 212 -8.87 10.05 -19.63
CA TYR A 212 -8.16 11.18 -19.01
C TYR A 212 -6.67 11.12 -19.34
N GLN A 213 -6.05 12.30 -19.44
CA GLN A 213 -4.64 12.45 -19.78
C GLN A 213 -3.83 12.88 -18.56
N TYR A 214 -2.68 12.22 -18.35
CA TYR A 214 -1.69 12.72 -17.39
C TYR A 214 -1.07 14.01 -17.89
N ASN A 215 -1.10 15.05 -17.05
CA ASN A 215 -0.45 16.34 -17.30
C ASN A 215 0.00 16.95 -15.96
N ALA A 216 1.31 17.02 -15.74
CA ALA A 216 1.91 17.63 -14.54
C ALA A 216 1.59 19.14 -14.41
N SER A 217 1.19 19.79 -15.52
CA SER A 217 0.78 21.20 -15.58
C SER A 217 -0.72 21.31 -15.90
N ALA A 218 -1.54 20.39 -15.37
CA ALA A 218 -2.98 20.38 -15.62
C ALA A 218 -3.65 21.73 -15.27
N PRO A 219 -4.70 22.11 -16.03
CA PRO A 219 -5.45 23.33 -15.75
C PRO A 219 -6.04 23.29 -14.33
N GLN A 220 -5.99 24.44 -13.65
CA GLN A 220 -6.61 24.58 -12.35
C GLN A 220 -8.11 24.77 -12.45
N PRO A 221 -8.90 24.22 -11.51
CA PRO A 221 -10.33 24.49 -11.46
C PRO A 221 -10.60 25.97 -11.21
N PRO A 222 -11.73 26.52 -11.70
CA PRO A 222 -12.20 27.83 -11.30
C PRO A 222 -12.34 27.95 -9.77
N GLU A 223 -12.21 29.17 -9.24
CA GLU A 223 -12.38 29.41 -7.81
C GLU A 223 -13.76 28.92 -7.32
N GLY A 224 -13.76 28.11 -6.24
CA GLY A 224 -14.97 27.52 -5.67
C GLY A 224 -15.56 26.33 -6.42
N ALA A 225 -14.96 25.91 -7.53
CA ALA A 225 -15.36 24.69 -8.21
C ALA A 225 -14.78 23.46 -7.50
N ASP A 226 -15.51 22.35 -7.57
CA ASP A 226 -15.02 21.04 -7.12
C ASP A 226 -13.91 20.52 -8.04
N PRO A 227 -12.66 20.37 -7.56
CA PRO A 227 -11.52 19.99 -8.39
C PRO A 227 -11.65 18.59 -9.02
N ILE A 228 -12.25 17.63 -8.31
CA ILE A 228 -12.45 16.27 -8.84
C ILE A 228 -13.48 16.31 -9.98
N ARG A 229 -14.58 17.01 -9.75
CA ARG A 229 -15.62 17.15 -10.76
C ARG A 229 -15.11 17.92 -11.98
N TYR A 230 -14.35 19.00 -11.79
CA TYR A 230 -13.71 19.72 -12.89
C TYR A 230 -12.77 18.82 -13.70
N PHE A 231 -11.96 17.99 -13.03
CA PHE A 231 -11.12 17.00 -13.71
C PHE A 231 -11.97 16.00 -14.52
N LEU A 232 -13.05 15.46 -13.93
CA LEU A 232 -13.87 14.44 -14.56
C LEU A 232 -14.73 14.95 -15.72
N THR A 233 -15.19 16.21 -15.67
CA THR A 233 -16.16 16.72 -16.65
C THR A 233 -15.57 17.69 -17.66
N GLU A 234 -14.57 18.50 -17.29
CA GLU A 234 -14.09 19.63 -18.08
C GLU A 234 -12.64 19.46 -18.55
N SER A 235 -11.66 19.48 -17.60
CA SER A 235 -10.25 19.50 -17.97
C SER A 235 -9.80 18.21 -18.66
N LYS A 236 -10.30 17.06 -18.22
CA LYS A 236 -9.87 15.72 -18.64
C LYS A 236 -8.35 15.50 -18.51
N GLN A 237 -7.66 16.38 -17.79
CA GLN A 237 -6.22 16.39 -17.59
C GLN A 237 -5.92 16.57 -16.11
N GLY A 238 -5.00 15.77 -15.58
CA GLY A 238 -4.60 15.80 -14.19
C GLY A 238 -3.28 15.09 -13.94
N TYR A 239 -2.82 15.11 -12.71
CA TYR A 239 -1.68 14.33 -12.22
C TYR A 239 -2.15 13.42 -11.07
N SER A 240 -1.25 12.79 -10.33
CA SER A 240 -1.60 11.76 -9.34
C SER A 240 -2.74 12.15 -8.38
N VAL A 241 -2.79 13.41 -7.96
CA VAL A 241 -3.82 13.94 -7.06
C VAL A 241 -5.23 13.79 -7.61
N GLN A 242 -5.46 14.18 -8.87
CA GLN A 242 -6.77 14.08 -9.52
C GLN A 242 -7.14 12.62 -9.82
N PHE A 243 -6.18 11.83 -10.32
CA PHE A 243 -6.41 10.42 -10.59
C PHE A 243 -6.74 9.64 -9.32
N ALA A 244 -5.97 9.83 -8.24
CA ALA A 244 -6.22 9.20 -6.94
C ALA A 244 -7.58 9.60 -6.37
N SER A 245 -7.90 10.91 -6.40
CA SER A 245 -9.17 11.43 -5.87
C SER A 245 -10.37 10.89 -6.63
N ALA A 246 -10.33 10.90 -7.97
CA ALA A 246 -11.39 10.34 -8.81
C ALA A 246 -11.55 8.83 -8.54
N ALA A 247 -10.44 8.11 -8.41
CA ALA A 247 -10.46 6.68 -8.11
C ALA A 247 -11.12 6.38 -6.75
N VAL A 248 -10.80 7.14 -5.69
CA VAL A 248 -11.44 6.98 -4.38
C VAL A 248 -12.97 7.14 -4.48
N VAL A 249 -13.43 8.17 -5.21
CA VAL A 249 -14.88 8.38 -5.43
C VAL A 249 -15.48 7.18 -6.17
N MET A 250 -14.84 6.69 -7.23
CA MET A 250 -15.31 5.52 -7.99
C MET A 250 -15.31 4.24 -7.14
N PHE A 251 -14.27 3.94 -6.38
CA PHE A 251 -14.25 2.78 -5.48
C PHE A 251 -15.42 2.80 -4.49
N ARG A 252 -15.73 3.97 -3.93
CA ARG A 252 -16.87 4.16 -3.04
C ARG A 252 -18.21 3.90 -3.74
N MET A 253 -18.35 4.30 -5.01
CA MET A 253 -19.51 4.00 -5.85
C MET A 253 -19.71 2.50 -6.08
N PHE A 254 -18.61 1.75 -6.19
CA PHE A 254 -18.66 0.28 -6.22
C PHE A 254 -18.96 -0.34 -4.85
N GLY A 255 -19.00 0.45 -3.78
CA GLY A 255 -19.27 0.00 -2.41
C GLY A 255 -18.02 -0.45 -1.65
N LEU A 256 -16.83 -0.16 -2.15
CA LEU A 256 -15.57 -0.46 -1.47
C LEU A 256 -15.15 0.72 -0.57
N PRO A 257 -14.77 0.45 0.70
CA PRO A 257 -14.19 1.49 1.55
C PRO A 257 -12.87 1.96 0.94
N ALA A 258 -12.76 3.26 0.65
CA ALA A 258 -11.59 3.83 0.00
C ALA A 258 -11.19 5.16 0.62
N ARG A 259 -9.86 5.42 0.66
CA ARG A 259 -9.27 6.66 1.18
C ARG A 259 -8.27 7.24 0.18
N TYR A 260 -8.12 8.55 0.24
CA TYR A 260 -7.12 9.30 -0.49
C TYR A 260 -5.82 9.33 0.32
N VAL A 261 -4.70 9.08 -0.32
CA VAL A 261 -3.39 9.09 0.35
C VAL A 261 -2.42 9.94 -0.43
N VAL A 262 -1.61 10.72 0.31
CA VAL A 262 -0.45 11.44 -0.21
C VAL A 262 0.77 11.05 0.59
N GLY A 263 1.89 10.86 -0.10
CA GLY A 263 3.16 10.48 0.50
C GLY A 263 4.24 10.35 -0.56
N TYR A 264 5.03 9.30 -0.48
CA TYR A 264 6.09 9.02 -1.45
C TYR A 264 5.95 7.61 -2.01
N ALA A 265 6.27 7.47 -3.30
CA ALA A 265 6.37 6.18 -3.96
C ALA A 265 7.84 5.93 -4.33
N ALA A 266 8.42 4.85 -3.80
CA ALA A 266 9.79 4.42 -4.05
C ALA A 266 9.78 3.19 -4.97
N PRO A 267 9.91 3.34 -6.32
CA PRO A 267 10.02 2.21 -7.23
C PRO A 267 11.24 1.36 -6.89
N GLN A 268 11.11 0.05 -7.09
CA GLN A 268 12.19 -0.92 -6.90
C GLN A 268 13.52 -0.49 -7.57
N SER A 269 13.43 0.18 -8.72
CA SER A 269 14.59 0.62 -9.52
C SER A 269 15.44 1.69 -8.83
N LEU A 270 14.91 2.39 -7.81
CA LEU A 270 15.67 3.37 -7.04
C LEU A 270 16.61 2.74 -6.00
N PHE A 271 16.35 1.48 -5.63
CA PHE A 271 17.13 0.81 -4.59
C PHE A 271 18.43 0.27 -5.16
N THR A 272 19.55 0.65 -4.53
CA THR A 272 20.91 0.19 -4.85
C THR A 272 21.52 -0.54 -3.66
N GLN A 273 22.13 -1.70 -3.91
CA GLN A 273 22.78 -2.47 -2.86
C GLN A 273 24.07 -1.80 -2.39
N GLN A 274 24.27 -1.77 -1.08
CA GLN A 274 25.47 -1.24 -0.45
C GLN A 274 26.45 -2.37 -0.10
N GLU A 275 27.69 -2.01 0.29
CA GLU A 275 28.73 -2.97 0.66
C GLU A 275 28.38 -3.83 1.88
N ASP A 276 27.57 -3.29 2.80
CA ASP A 276 27.08 -4.00 3.98
C ASP A 276 25.89 -4.93 3.69
N GLY A 277 25.43 -4.98 2.46
CA GLY A 277 24.30 -5.81 2.00
C GLY A 277 22.94 -5.13 2.08
N SER A 278 22.83 -3.97 2.72
CA SER A 278 21.58 -3.17 2.77
C SER A 278 21.22 -2.57 1.40
N TRP A 279 20.00 -2.09 1.25
CA TRP A 279 19.48 -1.47 0.03
C TRP A 279 19.06 -0.03 0.28
N HIS A 280 19.67 0.93 -0.42
CA HIS A 280 19.42 2.35 -0.25
C HIS A 280 18.69 2.95 -1.44
N ALA A 281 17.76 3.87 -1.14
CA ALA A 281 17.11 4.72 -2.12
C ALA A 281 17.02 6.16 -1.62
N ILE A 282 17.17 7.11 -2.54
CA ILE A 282 16.97 8.55 -2.29
C ILE A 282 15.68 8.95 -2.99
N LEU A 283 14.76 9.54 -2.24
CA LEU A 283 13.53 10.10 -2.76
C LEU A 283 13.62 11.61 -2.81
N GLN A 284 13.37 12.15 -3.97
CA GLN A 284 13.27 13.58 -4.21
C GLN A 284 11.81 14.04 -4.22
N ASP A 285 11.58 15.32 -4.34
CA ASP A 285 10.23 15.90 -4.42
C ASP A 285 9.40 15.39 -5.62
N ASP A 286 10.02 14.87 -6.68
CA ASP A 286 9.35 14.19 -7.80
C ASP A 286 8.83 12.78 -7.47
N ASN A 287 9.29 12.19 -6.37
CA ASN A 287 8.76 10.94 -5.83
C ASN A 287 7.56 11.15 -4.90
N ALA A 288 7.19 12.42 -4.60
CA ALA A 288 5.95 12.74 -3.93
C ALA A 288 4.77 12.33 -4.81
N HIS A 289 3.83 11.59 -4.24
CA HIS A 289 2.80 10.92 -4.99
C HIS A 289 1.47 10.85 -4.23
N ALA A 290 0.37 10.75 -4.98
CA ALA A 290 -0.96 10.49 -4.44
C ALA A 290 -1.54 9.21 -5.06
N TRP A 291 -2.22 8.42 -4.24
CA TRP A 291 -2.89 7.19 -4.69
C TRP A 291 -4.18 6.95 -3.91
N ALA A 292 -5.01 6.05 -4.40
CA ALA A 292 -6.12 5.52 -3.64
C ALA A 292 -5.66 4.33 -2.79
N GLU A 293 -6.21 4.17 -1.58
CA GLU A 293 -6.13 2.91 -0.87
C GLU A 293 -7.54 2.36 -0.63
N VAL A 294 -7.70 1.05 -0.76
CA VAL A 294 -8.97 0.34 -0.60
C VAL A 294 -8.84 -0.64 0.56
N TYR A 295 -9.84 -0.69 1.42
CA TYR A 295 -9.88 -1.69 2.47
C TYR A 295 -10.40 -3.02 1.92
N ILE A 296 -9.56 -4.03 1.94
CA ILE A 296 -9.89 -5.39 1.51
C ILE A 296 -9.93 -6.26 2.76
N SER A 297 -11.10 -6.86 3.02
CA SER A 297 -11.26 -7.73 4.19
C SER A 297 -10.23 -8.85 4.17
N GLY A 298 -9.55 -9.03 5.27
CA GLY A 298 -8.45 -9.99 5.39
C GLY A 298 -7.07 -9.44 5.02
N GLN A 299 -6.97 -8.46 4.14
CA GLN A 299 -5.69 -7.86 3.71
C GLN A 299 -5.40 -6.50 4.35
N GLY A 300 -6.46 -5.78 4.77
CA GLY A 300 -6.35 -4.42 5.28
C GLY A 300 -6.33 -3.36 4.17
N TRP A 301 -5.80 -2.17 4.47
CA TRP A 301 -5.65 -1.10 3.50
C TRP A 301 -4.60 -1.45 2.45
N THR A 302 -5.01 -1.44 1.19
CA THR A 302 -4.20 -1.85 0.04
C THR A 302 -4.07 -0.68 -0.94
N PRO A 303 -2.83 -0.27 -1.31
CA PRO A 303 -2.64 0.81 -2.26
C PRO A 303 -3.11 0.41 -3.67
N MET A 304 -3.82 1.33 -4.32
CA MET A 304 -4.35 1.19 -5.68
C MET A 304 -3.82 2.31 -6.55
N GLU A 305 -2.85 1.99 -7.41
CA GLU A 305 -2.27 2.94 -8.34
C GLU A 305 -3.18 3.15 -9.55
N MET A 306 -3.55 4.42 -9.79
CA MET A 306 -4.46 4.80 -10.88
C MET A 306 -3.87 5.81 -11.85
N THR A 307 -2.66 6.31 -11.58
CA THR A 307 -1.99 7.32 -12.39
C THR A 307 -1.38 6.71 -13.63
N PRO A 308 -1.71 7.21 -14.85
CA PRO A 308 -1.10 6.73 -16.09
C PRO A 308 0.42 6.86 -16.09
N GLY A 309 1.12 5.83 -16.56
CA GLY A 309 2.58 5.83 -16.72
C GLY A 309 3.37 5.51 -15.44
N VAL A 310 2.75 5.44 -14.30
CA VAL A 310 3.37 4.88 -13.10
C VAL A 310 3.39 3.36 -13.24
N LEU A 311 4.59 2.76 -13.09
CA LEU A 311 4.74 1.30 -13.21
C LEU A 311 3.96 0.62 -12.08
N VAL A 312 2.93 -0.09 -12.48
CA VAL A 312 2.21 -1.02 -11.59
C VAL A 312 3.17 -2.17 -11.28
N SER A 313 3.31 -2.58 -10.02
CA SER A 313 4.13 -3.74 -9.66
C SER A 313 3.67 -4.98 -10.44
N ALA A 314 4.59 -5.90 -10.71
CA ALA A 314 4.32 -7.12 -11.50
C ALA A 314 3.10 -7.92 -11.01
N GLN A 315 2.74 -7.80 -9.73
CA GLN A 315 1.60 -8.47 -9.11
C GLN A 315 0.23 -7.93 -9.50
N GLN A 316 0.10 -6.62 -9.76
CA GLN A 316 -1.15 -6.13 -10.35
C GLN A 316 -1.28 -6.55 -11.83
N ALA A 317 -0.19 -6.99 -12.45
CA ALA A 317 -0.21 -7.58 -13.79
C ALA A 317 -0.54 -9.08 -13.79
N ASP A 318 -0.19 -9.82 -12.72
CA ASP A 318 -0.46 -11.28 -12.59
C ASP A 318 -1.92 -11.62 -12.26
N LEU A 319 -2.72 -10.65 -11.85
CA LEU A 319 -4.19 -10.82 -11.72
C LEU A 319 -4.91 -10.91 -13.09
N ARG A 320 -4.17 -10.85 -14.20
CA ARG A 320 -4.71 -11.05 -15.54
C ARG A 320 -4.58 -12.51 -15.95
N THR A 321 -5.60 -13.29 -15.70
CA THR A 321 -5.66 -14.69 -16.17
C THR A 321 -6.35 -14.87 -17.54
N ASP A 322 -6.78 -13.80 -18.22
CA ASP A 322 -7.32 -13.92 -19.57
C ASP A 322 -6.80 -12.84 -20.53
N PRO A 323 -6.28 -13.23 -21.73
CA PRO A 323 -5.92 -12.26 -22.76
C PRO A 323 -7.18 -11.63 -23.33
N LEU A 324 -7.19 -10.29 -23.44
CA LEU A 324 -8.19 -9.53 -24.17
C LEU A 324 -8.31 -10.08 -25.60
N PRO A 325 -9.52 -10.22 -26.19
CA PRO A 325 -9.70 -10.70 -27.55
C PRO A 325 -9.02 -9.74 -28.53
N GLU A 326 -8.06 -10.26 -29.27
CA GLU A 326 -7.39 -9.56 -30.37
C GLU A 326 -8.44 -9.20 -31.43
N THR A 327 -8.57 -7.91 -31.71
CA THR A 327 -9.25 -7.42 -32.91
C THR A 327 -8.41 -7.82 -34.12
N GLN A 328 -8.90 -8.78 -34.90
CA GLN A 328 -8.32 -9.18 -36.17
C GLN A 328 -8.30 -8.02 -37.15
N GLY A 329 -7.13 -7.53 -37.50
CA GLY A 329 -6.84 -6.75 -38.68
C GLY A 329 -5.95 -7.60 -39.61
N GLN A 330 -6.52 -8.06 -40.72
CA GLN A 330 -5.82 -8.76 -41.81
C GLN A 330 -4.72 -7.86 -42.41
N ASP A 331 -3.53 -8.40 -42.66
CA ASP A 331 -3.06 -8.69 -44.03
C ASP A 331 -1.62 -9.25 -44.09
N THR A 332 -1.58 -10.42 -44.76
CA THR A 332 -0.58 -10.98 -45.67
C THR A 332 0.89 -11.15 -45.33
N ALA A 333 1.24 -12.40 -45.43
CA ALA A 333 2.51 -13.14 -45.45
C ALA A 333 3.48 -12.77 -46.62
N PRO A 334 4.63 -13.47 -46.93
CA PRO A 334 5.11 -14.75 -46.41
C PRO A 334 6.64 -14.93 -46.17
N ALA A 335 6.98 -16.05 -45.51
CA ALA A 335 8.06 -17.02 -45.74
C ALA A 335 9.57 -16.67 -45.53
N ALA A 336 10.27 -17.40 -44.70
CA ALA A 336 11.14 -18.55 -44.99
C ALA A 336 11.85 -19.06 -43.73
N GLU A 337 11.74 -20.36 -43.50
CA GLU A 337 12.64 -21.43 -43.06
C GLU A 337 14.10 -21.04 -42.64
N GLU A 338 14.65 -21.60 -41.59
CA GLU A 338 15.17 -22.96 -41.33
C GLU A 338 15.84 -23.04 -39.93
N SER A 339 15.48 -24.10 -39.19
CA SER A 339 16.33 -25.17 -38.65
C SER A 339 17.58 -24.83 -37.82
N SER A 340 17.65 -25.26 -36.57
CA SER A 340 18.37 -26.49 -36.15
C SER A 340 18.46 -26.61 -34.62
N ALA A 341 18.27 -27.83 -34.17
CA ALA A 341 18.39 -28.34 -32.81
C ALA A 341 19.84 -28.22 -32.27
N ASN A 342 19.94 -28.04 -30.95
CA ASN A 342 20.94 -28.83 -30.22
C ASN A 342 20.54 -28.97 -28.72
N GLU A 343 20.43 -30.23 -28.32
CA GLU A 343 20.31 -30.68 -26.93
C GLU A 343 21.61 -30.42 -26.17
N SER A 344 21.49 -30.03 -24.92
CA SER A 344 22.47 -30.37 -23.89
C SER A 344 21.82 -30.50 -22.53
N ALA A 345 21.79 -31.75 -22.07
CA ALA A 345 21.35 -32.15 -20.75
C ALA A 345 22.27 -31.59 -19.66
N ALA A 346 21.69 -30.87 -18.69
CA ALA A 346 22.36 -30.52 -17.45
C ALA A 346 21.63 -31.20 -16.28
N THR A 347 22.39 -31.96 -15.55
CA THR A 347 22.07 -32.86 -14.44
C THR A 347 21.50 -32.11 -13.26
N ILE A 348 20.31 -32.49 -12.83
CA ILE A 348 19.61 -31.92 -11.63
C ILE A 348 20.17 -32.62 -10.38
N VAL A 349 20.80 -31.84 -9.49
CA VAL A 349 21.17 -32.27 -8.14
C VAL A 349 20.03 -31.90 -7.17
N PRO A 350 19.49 -32.81 -6.34
CA PRO A 350 18.36 -32.52 -5.49
C PRO A 350 18.73 -31.57 -4.33
N ARG A 351 17.99 -30.48 -4.24
CA ARG A 351 18.11 -29.39 -3.25
C ARG A 351 17.77 -29.75 -1.79
N SER A 352 17.37 -30.98 -1.50
CA SER A 352 16.88 -31.39 -0.17
C SER A 352 17.95 -31.52 0.93
N ARG A 353 19.24 -31.51 0.60
CA ARG A 353 20.31 -31.63 1.62
C ARG A 353 20.84 -30.30 2.15
N LEU A 354 20.64 -29.21 1.45
CA LEU A 354 21.05 -27.86 1.90
C LEU A 354 20.05 -27.24 2.90
N VAL A 355 18.76 -27.56 2.76
CA VAL A 355 17.70 -27.03 3.66
C VAL A 355 17.82 -27.62 5.06
N LEU A 356 18.23 -28.87 5.20
CA LEU A 356 18.36 -29.51 6.53
C LEU A 356 19.52 -28.95 7.36
N ALA A 357 20.60 -28.52 6.73
CA ALA A 357 21.76 -27.91 7.42
C ALA A 357 21.45 -26.48 7.92
N ALA A 358 20.66 -25.70 7.17
CA ALA A 358 20.24 -24.35 7.57
C ALA A 358 19.27 -24.38 8.74
N LEU A 359 18.34 -25.35 8.80
CA LEU A 359 17.37 -25.51 9.90
C LEU A 359 18.06 -25.91 11.22
N LEU A 360 19.09 -26.74 11.17
CA LEU A 360 19.86 -27.13 12.38
C LEU A 360 20.70 -25.97 12.93
N GLY A 361 21.24 -25.10 12.07
CA GLY A 361 21.98 -23.90 12.49
C GLY A 361 21.08 -22.86 13.18
N GLY A 362 19.87 -22.63 12.67
CA GLY A 362 18.90 -21.70 13.24
C GLY A 362 18.40 -22.10 14.62
N CYS A 363 18.13 -23.40 14.85
CA CYS A 363 17.69 -23.90 16.15
C CYS A 363 18.77 -23.77 17.24
N LEU A 364 20.05 -23.93 16.89
CA LEU A 364 21.16 -23.77 17.86
C LEU A 364 21.35 -22.31 18.26
N LEU A 365 21.16 -21.36 17.34
CA LEU A 365 21.25 -19.93 17.63
C LEU A 365 20.10 -19.46 18.52
N ALA A 366 18.88 -19.90 18.25
CA ALA A 366 17.71 -19.59 19.08
C ALA A 366 17.85 -20.16 20.51
N ALA A 367 18.36 -21.38 20.66
CA ALA A 367 18.61 -21.98 21.96
C ALA A 367 19.69 -21.20 22.75
N ALA A 368 20.73 -20.71 22.08
CA ALA A 368 21.80 -19.93 22.74
C ALA A 368 21.25 -18.56 23.21
N VAL A 369 20.40 -17.89 22.42
CA VAL A 369 19.77 -16.62 22.82
C VAL A 369 18.83 -16.83 24.01
N LEU A 370 18.02 -17.88 24.03
CA LEU A 370 17.15 -18.20 25.16
C LEU A 370 17.93 -18.51 26.44
N LEU A 371 19.08 -19.19 26.33
CA LEU A 371 19.96 -19.44 27.50
C LEU A 371 20.56 -18.15 28.04
N VAL A 372 20.95 -17.21 27.18
CA VAL A 372 21.48 -15.90 27.64
C VAL A 372 20.37 -15.09 28.30
N LEU A 373 19.17 -15.04 27.75
CA LEU A 373 18.03 -14.33 28.35
C LEU A 373 17.63 -14.96 29.70
N TYR A 374 17.63 -16.29 29.80
CA TYR A 374 17.39 -16.99 31.04
C TYR A 374 18.45 -16.67 32.08
N ALA A 375 19.72 -16.67 31.71
CA ALA A 375 20.82 -16.32 32.60
C ALA A 375 20.70 -14.87 33.10
N ILE A 376 20.34 -13.93 32.26
CA ILE A 376 20.09 -12.53 32.64
C ILE A 376 18.92 -12.44 33.63
N ALA A 377 17.81 -13.12 33.35
CA ALA A 377 16.63 -13.12 34.22
C ALA A 377 16.92 -13.74 35.60
N VAL A 378 17.71 -14.83 35.65
CA VAL A 378 18.14 -15.46 36.92
C VAL A 378 19.11 -14.55 37.70
N TYR A 379 20.04 -13.88 36.99
CA TYR A 379 20.98 -12.95 37.60
C TYR A 379 20.25 -11.71 38.17
N SER A 380 19.33 -11.14 37.43
CA SER A 380 18.49 -10.02 37.90
C SER A 380 17.64 -10.37 39.12
N LYS A 381 17.11 -11.60 39.19
CA LYS A 381 16.35 -12.07 40.37
C LYS A 381 17.22 -12.34 41.62
N ARG A 382 18.52 -12.56 41.43
CA ARG A 382 19.41 -12.96 42.53
C ARG A 382 20.22 -11.78 43.08
N TYR A 383 20.38 -10.71 42.33
CA TYR A 383 21.26 -9.57 42.67
C TYR A 383 20.62 -8.19 42.42
N GLY A 384 19.37 -8.08 41.98
CA GLY A 384 18.50 -6.90 41.96
C GLY A 384 17.45 -7.03 43.05
#